data_eb7fa54d58f3c38f7b92742ee8e35879
#
_entry.id   eb7fa54d58f3c38f7b92742ee8e35879
#
_cell.length_a   1.000
_cell.length_b   1.000
_cell.length_c   1.000
_cell.angle_alpha   90.00
_cell.angle_beta   90.00
_cell.angle_gamma   90.00
#
_symmetry.space_group_name_H-M   'P 1'
#
loop_
_entity.id
_entity.type
_entity.pdbx_description
1 polymer ?
#
loop_
_entity_poly.entity_id
_entity_poly.type
_entity_poly.pdbx_seq_one_letter_code
_entity_poly.pdbx_strand_id
1 'polypeptide(L)'
;YMIDEAKKRGLDDTFAREAIYKYGEDIGKEMYNDMKDPTDMVEFSKHFGTGHHTDIYEMETVASDEEKLYIDFHYCPYVAEWIKQGRNPEEMATLCEIAMEGDRAIGETFDAFKFTLGKTIAQGHDVCQIRFDKKK
;
A
#
# COMPACT_ATOMS: atom_id res chain seq x y z
N TYR A 1 11.25 0.89 14.70
CA TYR A 1 11.61 0.81 16.13
C TYR A 1 10.43 0.41 17.03
N MET A 2 9.21 0.88 16.76
CA MET A 2 8.04 0.50 17.59
C MET A 2 7.80 -1.01 17.62
N ILE A 3 8.00 -1.71 16.51
CA ILE A 3 7.87 -3.18 16.45
C ILE A 3 8.95 -3.85 17.31
N ASP A 4 10.18 -3.34 17.27
CA ASP A 4 11.27 -3.87 18.10
C ASP A 4 10.95 -3.72 19.59
N GLU A 5 10.43 -2.57 19.99
CA GLU A 5 10.04 -2.31 21.38
C GLU A 5 8.86 -3.17 21.82
N ALA A 6 7.91 -3.42 20.92
CA ALA A 6 6.80 -4.33 21.19
C ALA A 6 7.30 -5.76 21.45
N LYS A 7 8.21 -6.24 20.60
CA LYS A 7 8.82 -7.57 20.75
C LYS A 7 9.53 -7.72 22.10
N LYS A 8 10.28 -6.70 22.53
CA LYS A 8 10.95 -6.69 23.86
C LYS A 8 9.96 -6.83 25.00
N ARG A 9 8.71 -6.41 24.81
CA ARG A 9 7.65 -6.49 25.80
C ARG A 9 6.76 -7.73 25.64
N GLY A 10 7.15 -8.67 24.78
CA GLY A 10 6.40 -9.88 24.51
C GLY A 10 5.14 -9.69 23.69
N LEU A 11 5.03 -8.56 22.98
CA LEU A 11 3.91 -8.27 22.10
C LEU A 11 4.25 -8.66 20.66
N ASP A 12 3.24 -9.06 19.91
CA ASP A 12 3.36 -9.30 18.46
C ASP A 12 3.09 -8.00 17.68
N ASP A 13 2.94 -8.08 16.34
CA ASP A 13 2.72 -6.95 15.48
C ASP A 13 1.24 -6.64 15.20
N THR A 14 0.31 -7.34 15.85
CA THR A 14 -1.14 -7.19 15.62
C THR A 14 -1.60 -5.75 15.84
N PHE A 15 -1.15 -5.10 16.90
CA PHE A 15 -1.53 -3.72 17.19
C PHE A 15 -1.17 -2.77 16.05
N ALA A 16 -0.01 -2.97 15.43
CA ALA A 16 0.45 -2.12 14.33
C ALA A 16 -0.35 -2.39 13.05
N ARG A 17 -0.64 -3.66 12.77
CA ARG A 17 -1.46 -4.04 11.61
C ARG A 17 -2.87 -3.46 11.71
N GLU A 18 -3.50 -3.59 12.86
CA GLU A 18 -4.84 -3.06 13.11
C GLU A 18 -4.89 -1.54 13.02
N ALA A 19 -3.89 -0.86 13.60
CA ALA A 19 -3.83 0.60 13.57
C ALA A 19 -3.65 1.14 12.14
N ILE A 20 -2.75 0.53 11.36
CA ILE A 20 -2.50 0.94 9.96
C ILE A 20 -3.71 0.61 9.09
N TYR A 21 -4.35 -0.54 9.31
CA TYR A 21 -5.59 -0.90 8.61
C TYR A 21 -6.68 0.14 8.85
N LYS A 22 -6.90 0.52 10.10
CA LYS A 22 -7.88 1.53 10.47
C LYS A 22 -7.59 2.89 9.81
N TYR A 23 -6.33 3.28 9.79
CA TYR A 23 -5.90 4.49 9.08
C TYR A 23 -6.24 4.41 7.59
N GLY A 24 -5.97 3.26 6.97
CA GLY A 24 -6.33 3.01 5.57
C GLY A 24 -7.83 3.02 5.32
N GLU A 25 -8.64 2.53 6.25
CA GLU A 25 -10.10 2.62 6.17
C GLU A 25 -10.58 4.07 6.14
N ASP A 26 -10.00 4.92 6.97
CA ASP A 26 -10.37 6.35 7.01
C ASP A 26 -10.04 7.02 5.67
N ILE A 27 -8.87 6.74 5.10
CA ILE A 27 -8.48 7.24 3.78
C ILE A 27 -9.44 6.71 2.70
N GLY A 28 -9.72 5.42 2.71
CA GLY A 28 -10.62 4.78 1.75
C GLY A 28 -12.02 5.37 1.78
N LYS A 29 -12.55 5.61 2.97
CA LYS A 29 -13.88 6.24 3.15
C LYS A 29 -13.89 7.67 2.63
N GLU A 30 -12.84 8.44 2.88
CA GLU A 30 -12.72 9.80 2.36
C GLU A 30 -12.72 9.79 0.82
N MET A 31 -11.90 8.93 0.21
CA MET A 31 -11.87 8.76 -1.24
C MET A 31 -13.24 8.35 -1.78
N TYR A 32 -13.89 7.38 -1.15
CA TYR A 32 -15.21 6.88 -1.53
C TYR A 32 -16.25 8.01 -1.55
N ASN A 33 -16.24 8.85 -0.51
CA ASN A 33 -17.18 9.97 -0.38
C ASN A 33 -16.90 11.09 -1.39
N ASP A 34 -15.65 11.28 -1.79
CA ASP A 34 -15.25 12.29 -2.76
C ASP A 34 -15.53 11.89 -4.20
N MET A 35 -15.69 10.58 -4.46
CA MET A 35 -15.99 10.07 -5.79
C MET A 35 -17.48 10.18 -6.12
N LYS A 36 -17.79 10.55 -7.35
CA LYS A 36 -19.18 10.58 -7.85
C LYS A 36 -19.72 9.18 -8.04
N ASP A 37 -18.86 8.28 -8.52
CA ASP A 37 -19.19 6.87 -8.74
C ASP A 37 -18.06 5.99 -8.18
N PRO A 38 -18.25 5.40 -6.98
CA PRO A 38 -17.23 4.53 -6.37
C PRO A 38 -16.96 3.21 -7.11
N THR A 39 -17.68 2.96 -8.20
CA THR A 39 -17.44 1.79 -9.07
C THR A 39 -16.64 2.13 -10.32
N ASP A 40 -16.32 3.40 -10.52
CA ASP A 40 -15.60 3.89 -11.69
C ASP A 40 -14.09 3.86 -11.45
N MET A 41 -13.41 2.92 -12.11
CA MET A 41 -11.95 2.76 -12.00
C MET A 41 -11.20 3.99 -12.53
N VAL A 42 -11.70 4.64 -13.56
CA VAL A 42 -11.08 5.84 -14.14
C VAL A 42 -11.10 6.98 -13.11
N GLU A 43 -12.24 7.17 -12.44
CA GLU A 43 -12.34 8.17 -11.36
C GLU A 43 -11.44 7.80 -10.17
N PHE A 44 -11.44 6.53 -9.78
CA PHE A 44 -10.56 6.03 -8.71
C PHE A 44 -9.09 6.35 -8.99
N SER A 45 -8.64 6.21 -10.24
CA SER A 45 -7.26 6.49 -10.64
C SER A 45 -6.84 7.95 -10.42
N LYS A 46 -7.80 8.86 -10.31
CA LYS A 46 -7.54 10.28 -10.04
C LYS A 46 -7.37 10.59 -8.55
N HIS A 47 -7.76 9.66 -7.69
CA HIS A 47 -7.68 9.79 -6.23
C HIS A 47 -6.54 8.96 -5.63
N PHE A 48 -6.21 7.82 -6.23
CA PHE A 48 -5.16 6.94 -5.75
C PHE A 48 -3.84 7.19 -6.49
N GLY A 49 -2.74 7.25 -5.73
CA GLY A 49 -1.41 7.38 -6.32
C GLY A 49 -1.17 8.73 -7.00
N THR A 50 -1.62 9.81 -6.37
CA THR A 50 -1.51 11.18 -6.89
C THR A 50 -0.72 12.07 -5.94
N GLY A 51 -0.40 13.30 -6.39
CA GLY A 51 0.28 14.29 -5.58
C GLY A 51 1.75 13.95 -5.34
N HIS A 52 2.26 14.34 -4.17
CA HIS A 52 3.68 14.18 -3.81
C HIS A 52 4.13 12.72 -3.72
N HIS A 53 3.21 11.79 -3.51
CA HIS A 53 3.54 10.36 -3.45
C HIS A 53 4.14 9.86 -4.75
N THR A 54 3.75 10.42 -5.90
CA THR A 54 4.26 10.02 -7.21
C THR A 54 5.76 10.22 -7.32
N ASP A 55 6.29 11.31 -6.75
CA ASP A 55 7.71 11.61 -6.75
C ASP A 55 8.46 10.82 -5.67
N ILE A 56 7.87 10.73 -4.46
CA ILE A 56 8.52 10.07 -3.31
C ILE A 56 8.77 8.58 -3.59
N TYR A 57 7.80 7.90 -4.20
CA TYR A 57 7.90 6.47 -4.50
C TYR A 57 8.35 6.19 -5.95
N GLU A 58 8.67 7.24 -6.72
CA GLU A 58 8.99 7.11 -8.15
C GLU A 58 7.95 6.23 -8.85
N MET A 59 6.69 6.63 -8.74
CA MET A 59 5.55 5.88 -9.27
C MET A 59 5.48 5.94 -10.78
N GLU A 60 5.24 4.78 -11.40
CA GLU A 60 4.94 4.65 -12.81
C GLU A 60 3.58 3.99 -12.98
N THR A 61 2.68 4.64 -13.71
CA THR A 61 1.41 4.02 -14.09
C THR A 61 1.64 3.09 -15.26
N VAL A 62 1.58 1.78 -14.99
CA VAL A 62 1.82 0.75 -16.00
C VAL A 62 0.58 0.52 -16.86
N ALA A 63 -0.61 0.56 -16.26
CA ALA A 63 -1.87 0.44 -16.95
C ALA A 63 -2.95 1.19 -16.17
N SER A 64 -3.78 1.93 -16.89
CA SER A 64 -4.91 2.65 -16.30
C SER A 64 -6.04 2.75 -17.32
N ASP A 65 -7.13 2.05 -17.05
CA ASP A 65 -8.31 2.03 -17.91
C ASP A 65 -9.57 1.75 -17.06
N GLU A 66 -10.68 1.44 -17.70
CA GLU A 66 -11.96 1.18 -17.03
C GLU A 66 -11.94 -0.10 -16.18
N GLU A 67 -11.01 -1.02 -16.45
CA GLU A 67 -10.96 -2.34 -15.82
C GLU A 67 -9.87 -2.46 -14.76
N LYS A 68 -8.82 -1.62 -14.83
CA LYS A 68 -7.66 -1.78 -13.97
C LYS A 68 -6.89 -0.48 -13.76
N LEU A 69 -6.18 -0.46 -12.61
CA LEU A 69 -5.16 0.54 -12.31
C LEU A 69 -3.94 -0.21 -11.77
N TYR A 70 -2.86 -0.21 -12.55
CA TYR A 70 -1.61 -0.86 -12.20
C TYR A 70 -0.51 0.19 -12.06
N ILE A 71 0.09 0.25 -10.89
CA ILE A 71 1.15 1.20 -10.56
C ILE A 71 2.37 0.42 -10.08
N ASP A 72 3.54 0.77 -10.57
CA ASP A 72 4.82 0.28 -10.06
C ASP A 72 5.49 1.39 -9.25
N PHE A 73 5.97 1.05 -8.06
CA PHE A 73 6.83 1.93 -7.26
C PHE A 73 8.28 1.52 -7.54
N HIS A 74 9.09 2.44 -8.07
CA HIS A 74 10.50 2.20 -8.37
C HIS A 74 11.42 2.50 -7.19
N TYR A 75 10.90 3.11 -6.14
CA TYR A 75 11.63 3.45 -4.92
C TYR A 75 10.70 3.33 -3.71
N CYS A 76 11.28 2.90 -2.58
CA CYS A 76 10.58 2.87 -1.31
C CYS A 76 11.45 3.51 -0.23
N PRO A 77 11.06 4.68 0.29
CA PRO A 77 11.85 5.35 1.34
C PRO A 77 11.91 4.53 2.63
N TYR A 78 10.90 3.72 2.91
CA TYR A 78 10.89 2.84 4.09
C TYR A 78 11.98 1.77 3.97
N VAL A 79 12.04 1.08 2.84
CA VAL A 79 13.05 0.05 2.59
C VAL A 79 14.45 0.66 2.62
N ALA A 80 14.63 1.84 2.01
CA ALA A 80 15.90 2.54 2.03
C ALA A 80 16.38 2.82 3.46
N GLU A 81 15.47 3.25 4.33
CA GLU A 81 15.78 3.50 5.75
C GLU A 81 16.07 2.20 6.51
N TRP A 82 15.28 1.15 6.27
CA TRP A 82 15.52 -0.14 6.92
C TRP A 82 16.87 -0.75 6.56
N ILE A 83 17.32 -0.57 5.31
CA ILE A 83 18.66 -0.98 4.89
C ILE A 83 19.73 -0.23 5.69
N LYS A 84 19.56 1.09 5.88
CA LYS A 84 20.47 1.90 6.69
C LYS A 84 20.53 1.42 8.14
N GLN A 85 19.41 0.94 8.68
CA GLN A 85 19.33 0.39 10.03
C GLN A 85 19.97 -1.00 10.15
N GLY A 86 20.40 -1.59 9.05
CA GLY A 86 21.00 -2.92 9.03
C GLY A 86 20.02 -4.06 9.19
N ARG A 87 18.74 -3.84 8.85
CA ARG A 87 17.72 -4.87 8.94
C ARG A 87 17.92 -5.93 7.86
N ASN A 88 17.62 -7.18 8.20
CA ASN A 88 17.75 -8.29 7.27
C ASN A 88 16.51 -8.37 6.33
N PRO A 89 16.61 -9.12 5.20
CA PRO A 89 15.49 -9.23 4.26
C PRO A 89 14.18 -9.73 4.85
N GLU A 90 14.24 -10.65 5.80
CA GLU A 90 13.05 -11.20 6.46
C GLU A 90 12.33 -10.14 7.30
N GLU A 91 13.09 -9.36 8.07
CA GLU A 91 12.54 -8.24 8.84
C GLU A 91 11.88 -7.20 7.93
N MET A 92 12.54 -6.84 6.82
CA MET A 92 12.02 -5.86 5.87
C MET A 92 10.74 -6.34 5.21
N ALA A 93 10.66 -7.62 4.85
CA ALA A 93 9.45 -8.20 4.28
C ALA A 93 8.28 -8.13 5.27
N THR A 94 8.53 -8.43 6.55
CA THR A 94 7.50 -8.34 7.60
C THR A 94 7.05 -6.89 7.82
N LEU A 95 7.96 -5.96 7.88
CA LEU A 95 7.63 -4.53 8.06
C LEU A 95 6.83 -4.00 6.86
N CYS A 96 7.16 -4.43 5.66
CA CYS A 96 6.40 -4.09 4.45
C CYS A 96 4.97 -4.63 4.53
N GLU A 97 4.79 -5.88 4.95
CA GLU A 97 3.46 -6.47 5.12
C GLU A 97 2.60 -5.66 6.10
N ILE A 98 3.19 -5.20 7.19
CA ILE A 98 2.51 -4.35 8.17
C ILE A 98 2.13 -3.01 7.52
N ALA A 99 3.06 -2.37 6.83
CA ALA A 99 2.81 -1.09 6.15
C ALA A 99 1.71 -1.19 5.09
N MET A 100 1.63 -2.31 4.38
CA MET A 100 0.65 -2.52 3.31
C MET A 100 -0.77 -2.79 3.80
N GLU A 101 -0.98 -2.95 5.09
CA GLU A 101 -2.34 -3.06 5.65
C GLU A 101 -3.20 -1.83 5.32
N GLY A 102 -2.57 -0.64 5.22
CA GLY A 102 -3.27 0.58 4.82
C GLY A 102 -3.83 0.51 3.41
N ASP A 103 -3.01 0.06 2.45
CA ASP A 103 -3.46 -0.09 1.05
C ASP A 103 -4.51 -1.18 0.90
N ARG A 104 -4.39 -2.27 1.65
CA ARG A 104 -5.42 -3.31 1.68
C ARG A 104 -6.75 -2.77 2.17
N ALA A 105 -6.74 -1.95 3.22
CA ALA A 105 -7.94 -1.33 3.76
C ALA A 105 -8.58 -0.37 2.76
N ILE A 106 -7.79 0.41 2.05
CA ILE A 106 -8.28 1.27 0.97
C ILE A 106 -8.97 0.40 -0.09
N GLY A 107 -8.32 -0.67 -0.53
CA GLY A 107 -8.88 -1.59 -1.52
C GLY A 107 -10.19 -2.23 -1.07
N GLU A 108 -10.27 -2.66 0.18
CA GLU A 108 -11.46 -3.31 0.74
C GLU A 108 -12.63 -2.34 0.95
N THR A 109 -12.37 -1.03 1.01
CA THR A 109 -13.43 -0.02 1.08
C THR A 109 -14.27 0.01 -0.21
N PHE A 110 -13.66 -0.37 -1.33
CA PHE A 110 -14.31 -0.37 -2.65
C PHE A 110 -14.73 -1.78 -3.05
N ASP A 111 -16.01 -2.09 -2.86
CA ASP A 111 -16.57 -3.42 -3.21
C ASP A 111 -16.38 -3.76 -4.68
N ALA A 112 -16.35 -2.75 -5.56
CA ALA A 112 -16.21 -2.93 -7.00
C ALA A 112 -14.79 -3.32 -7.44
N PHE A 113 -13.78 -3.14 -6.57
CA PHE A 113 -12.38 -3.34 -6.92
C PHE A 113 -11.73 -4.45 -6.08
N LYS A 114 -10.74 -5.11 -6.68
CA LYS A 114 -9.89 -6.07 -5.99
C LYS A 114 -8.47 -5.53 -5.96
N PHE A 115 -7.90 -5.38 -4.77
CA PHE A 115 -6.50 -5.04 -4.58
C PHE A 115 -5.64 -6.29 -4.55
N THR A 116 -4.50 -6.24 -5.24
CA THR A 116 -3.48 -7.29 -5.19
C THR A 116 -2.11 -6.63 -5.08
N LEU A 117 -1.34 -7.04 -4.08
CA LEU A 117 0.06 -6.68 -3.96
C LEU A 117 0.89 -7.76 -4.65
N GLY A 118 1.61 -7.41 -5.71
CA GLY A 118 2.51 -8.32 -6.40
C GLY A 118 3.89 -8.34 -5.75
N LYS A 119 4.93 -8.27 -6.57
CA LYS A 119 6.31 -8.20 -6.10
C LYS A 119 6.56 -6.91 -5.33
N THR A 120 7.49 -6.92 -4.39
CA THR A 120 7.84 -5.74 -3.60
C THR A 120 9.35 -5.53 -3.52
N ILE A 121 9.76 -4.28 -3.35
CA ILE A 121 11.16 -3.91 -3.13
C ILE A 121 11.66 -4.52 -1.81
N ALA A 122 10.81 -4.59 -0.81
CA ALA A 122 11.14 -5.19 0.49
C ALA A 122 11.49 -6.69 0.39
N GLN A 123 10.96 -7.38 -0.63
CA GLN A 123 11.26 -8.78 -0.92
C GLN A 123 12.48 -8.96 -1.84
N GLY A 124 13.15 -7.87 -2.20
CA GLY A 124 14.33 -7.89 -3.04
C GLY A 124 14.07 -7.73 -4.53
N HIS A 125 12.87 -7.35 -4.92
CA HIS A 125 12.55 -7.05 -6.32
C HIS A 125 12.83 -5.58 -6.66
N ASP A 126 12.88 -5.27 -7.96
CA ASP A 126 13.21 -3.92 -8.45
C ASP A 126 12.04 -2.93 -8.26
N VAL A 127 10.83 -3.42 -8.17
CA VAL A 127 9.61 -2.60 -8.05
C VAL A 127 8.63 -3.20 -7.06
N CYS A 128 7.74 -2.33 -6.54
CA CYS A 128 6.52 -2.77 -5.86
C CYS A 128 5.37 -2.70 -6.86
N GLN A 129 4.61 -3.78 -6.98
CA GLN A 129 3.51 -3.90 -7.92
C GLN A 129 2.18 -3.72 -7.22
N ILE A 130 1.58 -2.55 -7.38
CA ILE A 130 0.26 -2.20 -6.83
C ILE A 130 -0.77 -2.43 -7.93
N ARG A 131 -1.73 -3.31 -7.68
CA ARG A 131 -2.68 -3.76 -8.70
C ARG A 131 -4.12 -3.65 -8.18
N PHE A 132 -4.92 -2.86 -8.87
CA PHE A 132 -6.36 -2.81 -8.67
C PHE A 132 -7.06 -3.30 -9.92
N ASP A 133 -7.94 -4.27 -9.77
CA ASP A 133 -8.76 -4.82 -10.85
C ASP A 133 -10.23 -4.61 -10.53
N LYS A 134 -11.04 -4.28 -11.54
CA LYS A 134 -12.47 -4.18 -11.38
C LYS A 134 -13.06 -5.59 -11.30
N LYS A 135 -13.87 -5.86 -10.29
CA LYS A 135 -14.56 -7.13 -10.16
C LYS A 135 -15.64 -7.26 -11.24
N LYS A 136 -15.78 -8.47 -11.73
CA LYS A 136 -16.81 -8.82 -12.70
C LYS A 136 -18.14 -9.16 -12.04
#